data_960011926954424e6fbc026179f921ee
#
_entry.id   960011926954424e6fbc026179f921ee
#
_cell.length_a   1.000
_cell.length_b   1.000
_cell.length_c   1.000
_cell.angle_alpha   90.00
_cell.angle_beta   90.00
_cell.angle_gamma   90.00
#
_symmetry.space_group_name_H-M   'P 1'
#
loop_
_entity.id
_entity.type
_entity.pdbx_description
1 polymer ?
#
loop_
_entity_poly.entity_id
_entity_poly.type
_entity_poly.pdbx_seq_one_letter_code
_entity_poly.pdbx_strand_id
1 'polypeptide(L)'
;MRRDKGAEGGEAMKALGRRFVQYTTEAGKLLVVHGPGADITAFEGDAIVNAANEKMLGGGGVDGAIHRAAGPALRQRCLEVEPVRSGVRCPTGEARVTDSCNLACSRVIHTVGPYFSSREQSEPALRSAVDNSLSAAEDENLSSVCLPAISTGVYGYPHSLAADATLDVASQRPESSPLAQIHFALMGESDVHEWIAAADNTSSLKRVNEDQEDEGNHGNVS
;
A
#
# COMPACT_ATOMS: atom_id res chain seq x y z
N MET A 1 -17.81 23.15 8.67
CA MET A 1 -18.02 22.21 9.78
C MET A 1 -16.96 21.11 9.61
N ARG A 2 -15.84 21.20 10.35
CA ARG A 2 -14.75 20.22 10.23
C ARG A 2 -15.19 18.95 10.93
N ARG A 3 -15.29 17.84 10.20
CA ARG A 3 -15.49 16.52 10.80
C ARG A 3 -14.19 16.12 11.49
N ASP A 4 -14.31 15.68 12.73
CA ASP A 4 -13.21 15.20 13.57
C ASP A 4 -12.71 13.86 12.99
N LYS A 5 -11.55 13.85 12.34
CA LYS A 5 -10.98 12.67 11.64
C LYS A 5 -10.20 11.72 12.57
N GLY A 6 -10.24 11.94 13.89
CA GLY A 6 -9.45 11.16 14.86
C GLY A 6 -9.97 9.74 15.18
N ALA A 7 -11.23 9.41 14.81
CA ALA A 7 -11.84 8.12 15.12
C ALA A 7 -11.92 7.15 13.91
N GLU A 8 -11.63 7.63 12.68
CA GLU A 8 -11.84 6.85 11.45
C GLU A 8 -10.70 5.84 11.17
N GLY A 9 -9.52 6.01 11.78
CA GLY A 9 -8.39 5.10 11.56
C GLY A 9 -8.57 3.67 12.05
N GLY A 10 -9.43 3.47 13.05
CA GLY A 10 -9.70 2.15 13.64
C GLY A 10 -10.65 1.27 12.82
N GLU A 11 -11.61 1.87 12.09
CA GLU A 11 -12.56 1.11 11.26
C GLU A 11 -11.94 0.67 9.93
N ALA A 12 -11.17 1.53 9.28
CA ALA A 12 -10.44 1.18 8.05
C ALA A 12 -9.49 -0.02 8.24
N MET A 13 -8.87 -0.15 9.42
CA MET A 13 -8.00 -1.28 9.74
C MET A 13 -8.74 -2.62 9.86
N LYS A 14 -9.97 -2.62 10.35
CA LYS A 14 -10.79 -3.86 10.48
C LYS A 14 -11.23 -4.44 9.16
N ALA A 15 -11.41 -3.62 8.13
CA ALA A 15 -11.85 -4.05 6.80
C ALA A 15 -10.76 -4.77 6.00
N LEU A 16 -9.47 -4.50 6.22
CA LEU A 16 -8.37 -5.08 5.45
C LEU A 16 -7.95 -6.49 5.86
N GLY A 17 -8.32 -6.99 7.04
CA GLY A 17 -7.98 -8.33 7.50
C GLY A 17 -7.99 -8.47 9.02
N ARG A 18 -7.89 -9.73 9.49
CA ARG A 18 -8.00 -10.07 10.93
C ARG A 18 -6.69 -9.89 11.72
N ARG A 19 -5.57 -9.73 11.04
CA ARG A 19 -4.25 -9.57 11.65
C ARG A 19 -3.56 -8.38 11.01
N PHE A 20 -2.94 -7.55 11.83
CA PHE A 20 -2.06 -6.48 11.39
C PHE A 20 -0.95 -6.27 12.43
N VAL A 21 0.16 -5.73 11.98
CA VAL A 21 1.27 -5.29 12.82
C VAL A 21 1.58 -3.85 12.49
N GLN A 22 1.79 -3.04 13.51
CA GLN A 22 2.02 -1.60 13.38
C GLN A 22 3.46 -1.24 13.73
N TYR A 23 3.98 -0.28 12.99
CA TYR A 23 5.29 0.31 13.21
C TYR A 23 5.21 1.82 13.13
N THR A 24 6.04 2.51 13.90
CA THR A 24 6.24 3.96 13.77
C THR A 24 7.62 4.23 13.19
N THR A 25 7.71 5.21 12.29
CA THR A 25 8.97 5.72 11.77
C THR A 25 9.54 6.78 12.71
N GLU A 26 10.82 7.15 12.53
CA GLU A 26 11.43 8.27 13.25
C GLU A 26 10.70 9.60 13.01
N ALA A 27 10.10 9.77 11.83
CA ALA A 27 9.29 10.92 11.46
C ALA A 27 7.83 10.85 11.96
N GLY A 28 7.50 9.88 12.84
CA GLY A 28 6.17 9.73 13.42
C GLY A 28 5.09 9.20 12.48
N LYS A 29 5.47 8.62 11.33
CA LYS A 29 4.50 7.99 10.42
C LYS A 29 4.13 6.59 10.90
N LEU A 30 2.87 6.20 10.70
CA LEU A 30 2.39 4.86 11.02
C LEU A 30 2.47 3.96 9.78
N LEU A 31 3.22 2.88 9.88
CA LEU A 31 3.25 1.80 8.89
C LEU A 31 2.48 0.60 9.41
N VAL A 32 1.57 0.06 8.61
CA VAL A 32 0.69 -1.05 9.02
C VAL A 32 0.77 -2.19 8.00
N VAL A 33 1.23 -3.35 8.45
CA VAL A 33 1.27 -4.58 7.64
C VAL A 33 0.01 -5.38 7.94
N HIS A 34 -0.86 -5.54 6.94
CA HIS A 34 -2.10 -6.30 7.03
C HIS A 34 -2.01 -7.65 6.33
N GLY A 35 -2.68 -8.65 6.85
CA GLY A 35 -2.83 -9.96 6.25
C GLY A 35 -2.71 -11.10 7.26
N PRO A 36 -2.74 -12.37 6.82
CA PRO A 36 -2.98 -12.80 5.43
C PRO A 36 -4.44 -12.57 4.98
N GLY A 37 -4.63 -12.54 3.66
CA GLY A 37 -5.96 -12.36 3.07
C GLY A 37 -6.47 -10.92 3.08
N ALA A 38 -5.58 -9.92 3.22
CA ALA A 38 -5.95 -8.52 3.20
C ALA A 38 -6.44 -8.10 1.80
N ASP A 39 -7.68 -7.66 1.71
CA ASP A 39 -8.28 -7.18 0.46
C ASP A 39 -8.08 -5.66 0.32
N ILE A 40 -7.14 -5.26 -0.52
CA ILE A 40 -6.84 -3.84 -0.78
C ILE A 40 -8.05 -3.07 -1.32
N THR A 41 -8.99 -3.76 -2.00
CA THR A 41 -10.19 -3.11 -2.57
C THR A 41 -11.20 -2.68 -1.50
N ALA A 42 -11.06 -3.19 -0.28
CA ALA A 42 -11.86 -2.82 0.88
C ALA A 42 -11.26 -1.67 1.71
N PHE A 43 -10.15 -1.07 1.26
CA PHE A 43 -9.51 0.02 2.00
C PHE A 43 -10.37 1.29 1.97
N GLU A 44 -10.72 1.81 3.15
CA GLU A 44 -11.55 3.00 3.35
C GLU A 44 -10.76 4.30 3.58
N GLY A 45 -9.42 4.24 3.44
CA GLY A 45 -8.56 5.42 3.51
C GLY A 45 -8.58 6.27 2.24
N ASP A 46 -7.57 7.16 2.07
CA ASP A 46 -7.58 8.14 0.99
C ASP A 46 -7.24 7.52 -0.38
N ALA A 47 -6.25 6.62 -0.46
CA ALA A 47 -5.86 6.01 -1.74
C ALA A 47 -5.41 4.55 -1.60
N ILE A 48 -5.55 3.80 -2.70
CA ILE A 48 -4.87 2.52 -2.89
C ILE A 48 -3.89 2.60 -4.04
N VAL A 49 -2.80 1.81 -3.94
CA VAL A 49 -1.85 1.64 -5.03
C VAL A 49 -2.22 0.39 -5.82
N ASN A 50 -2.30 0.54 -7.13
CA ASN A 50 -2.50 -0.55 -8.07
C ASN A 50 -1.15 -0.97 -8.69
N ALA A 51 -0.76 -2.23 -8.53
CA ALA A 51 0.36 -2.81 -9.27
C ALA A 51 -0.08 -3.11 -10.71
N ALA A 52 -0.10 -2.06 -11.53
CA ALA A 52 -0.54 -2.05 -12.92
C ALA A 52 0.52 -2.60 -13.88
N ASN A 53 0.14 -2.72 -15.13
CA ASN A 53 1.06 -2.81 -16.27
C ASN A 53 1.18 -1.46 -16.97
N GLU A 54 2.14 -1.30 -17.89
CA GLU A 54 2.40 -0.04 -18.59
C GLU A 54 1.21 0.52 -19.37
N LYS A 55 0.25 -0.32 -19.76
CA LYS A 55 -0.97 0.11 -20.46
C LYS A 55 -2.01 0.74 -19.53
N MET A 56 -2.02 0.36 -18.24
CA MET A 56 -3.01 0.77 -17.23
C MET A 56 -4.46 0.37 -17.57
N LEU A 57 -4.67 -0.70 -18.34
CA LEU A 57 -6.02 -1.08 -18.82
C LEU A 57 -6.58 -2.34 -18.17
N GLY A 58 -6.03 -2.69 -17.02
CA GLY A 58 -6.36 -3.91 -16.29
C GLY A 58 -5.46 -5.07 -16.68
N GLY A 59 -5.49 -6.12 -15.86
CA GLY A 59 -4.69 -7.33 -16.01
C GLY A 59 -5.13 -8.42 -15.06
N GLY A 60 -4.18 -9.23 -14.57
CA GLY A 60 -4.39 -10.26 -13.56
C GLY A 60 -4.08 -9.77 -12.14
N GLY A 61 -4.20 -10.69 -11.17
CA GLY A 61 -3.82 -10.41 -9.78
C GLY A 61 -4.57 -9.23 -9.17
N VAL A 62 -3.84 -8.40 -8.41
CA VAL A 62 -4.39 -7.23 -7.73
C VAL A 62 -4.94 -6.19 -8.71
N ASP A 63 -4.30 -5.98 -9.87
CA ASP A 63 -4.79 -5.08 -10.92
C ASP A 63 -6.19 -5.49 -11.40
N GLY A 64 -6.38 -6.77 -11.68
CA GLY A 64 -7.70 -7.30 -12.04
C GLY A 64 -8.74 -7.19 -10.93
N ALA A 65 -8.35 -7.37 -9.67
CA ALA A 65 -9.25 -7.22 -8.51
C ALA A 65 -9.71 -5.76 -8.37
N ILE A 66 -8.78 -4.81 -8.42
CA ILE A 66 -9.06 -3.38 -8.35
C ILE A 66 -9.97 -2.94 -9.50
N HIS A 67 -9.67 -3.33 -10.75
CA HIS A 67 -10.52 -2.99 -11.89
C HIS A 67 -11.93 -3.58 -11.79
N ARG A 68 -12.10 -4.79 -11.26
CA ARG A 68 -13.42 -5.39 -11.03
C ARG A 68 -14.21 -4.63 -9.96
N ALA A 69 -13.58 -4.31 -8.82
CA ALA A 69 -14.22 -3.61 -7.72
C ALA A 69 -14.59 -2.15 -8.09
N ALA A 70 -13.67 -1.45 -8.74
CA ALA A 70 -13.89 -0.09 -9.23
C ALA A 70 -14.92 0.02 -10.36
N GLY A 71 -15.18 -1.08 -11.07
CA GLY A 71 -16.08 -1.12 -12.21
C GLY A 71 -15.48 -0.55 -13.50
N PRO A 72 -16.26 -0.56 -14.61
CA PRO A 72 -15.75 -0.20 -15.95
C PRO A 72 -15.30 1.26 -16.07
N ALA A 73 -15.76 2.14 -15.18
CA ALA A 73 -15.39 3.54 -15.17
C ALA A 73 -13.88 3.74 -14.93
N LEU A 74 -13.24 2.91 -14.09
CA LEU A 74 -11.80 3.01 -13.85
C LEU A 74 -10.99 2.86 -15.13
N ARG A 75 -11.38 1.92 -15.99
CA ARG A 75 -10.71 1.75 -17.30
C ARG A 75 -10.84 3.00 -18.17
N GLN A 76 -11.97 3.72 -18.10
CA GLN A 76 -12.14 4.98 -18.84
C GLN A 76 -11.22 6.07 -18.26
N ARG A 77 -11.11 6.19 -16.94
CA ARG A 77 -10.15 7.10 -16.30
C ARG A 77 -8.71 6.80 -16.70
N CYS A 78 -8.33 5.53 -16.77
CA CYS A 78 -7.01 5.13 -17.25
C CYS A 78 -6.78 5.50 -18.73
N LEU A 79 -7.81 5.48 -19.57
CA LEU A 79 -7.71 5.89 -20.97
C LEU A 79 -7.53 7.40 -21.15
N GLU A 80 -7.98 8.21 -20.19
CA GLU A 80 -7.79 9.67 -20.16
C GLU A 80 -6.33 10.06 -19.83
N VAL A 81 -5.55 9.14 -19.24
CA VAL A 81 -4.11 9.36 -19.03
C VAL A 81 -3.38 9.30 -20.37
N GLU A 82 -2.74 10.42 -20.75
CA GLU A 82 -2.00 10.54 -22.02
C GLU A 82 -0.84 9.53 -22.06
N PRO A 83 -0.73 8.73 -23.12
CA PRO A 83 0.42 7.84 -23.30
C PRO A 83 1.72 8.60 -23.49
N VAL A 84 2.77 8.26 -22.75
CA VAL A 84 4.13 8.82 -22.96
C VAL A 84 4.79 8.28 -24.24
N ARG A 85 4.34 7.11 -24.70
CA ARG A 85 4.67 6.48 -25.99
C ARG A 85 3.58 5.47 -26.35
N SER A 86 3.59 4.98 -27.59
CA SER A 86 2.57 4.04 -28.08
C SER A 86 2.37 2.85 -27.13
N GLY A 87 1.15 2.74 -26.57
CA GLY A 87 0.74 1.68 -25.66
C GLY A 87 1.26 1.79 -24.21
N VAL A 88 1.99 2.85 -23.87
CA VAL A 88 2.56 3.05 -22.51
C VAL A 88 2.03 4.34 -21.90
N ARG A 89 1.20 4.22 -20.85
CA ARG A 89 0.70 5.34 -20.04
C ARG A 89 1.51 5.55 -18.77
N CYS A 90 1.93 4.46 -18.15
CA CYS A 90 2.76 4.48 -16.96
C CYS A 90 3.99 3.60 -17.19
N PRO A 91 5.17 4.20 -17.45
CA PRO A 91 6.42 3.45 -17.56
C PRO A 91 6.77 2.74 -16.26
N THR A 92 7.59 1.69 -16.37
CA THR A 92 8.14 0.99 -15.19
C THR A 92 8.87 1.97 -14.27
N GLY A 93 8.57 1.93 -12.99
CA GLY A 93 9.10 2.83 -11.96
C GLY A 93 8.31 4.13 -11.76
N GLU A 94 7.36 4.45 -12.64
CA GLU A 94 6.53 5.66 -12.52
C GLU A 94 5.17 5.38 -11.87
N ALA A 95 4.43 6.46 -11.53
CA ALA A 95 3.07 6.40 -11.00
C ALA A 95 2.14 7.37 -11.73
N ARG A 96 0.84 7.05 -11.76
CA ARG A 96 -0.26 7.88 -12.29
C ARG A 96 -1.45 7.81 -11.36
N VAL A 97 -2.14 8.92 -11.17
CA VAL A 97 -3.33 9.00 -10.30
C VAL A 97 -4.60 9.05 -11.13
N THR A 98 -5.62 8.33 -10.68
CA THR A 98 -6.99 8.42 -11.21
C THR A 98 -8.01 8.49 -10.07
N ASP A 99 -9.24 8.86 -10.39
CA ASP A 99 -10.37 8.66 -9.49
C ASP A 99 -10.55 7.16 -9.19
N SER A 100 -11.02 6.85 -7.99
CA SER A 100 -11.25 5.47 -7.53
C SER A 100 -12.53 4.83 -8.05
N CYS A 101 -13.44 5.62 -8.61
CA CYS A 101 -14.76 5.18 -9.12
C CYS A 101 -15.62 4.55 -8.02
N ASN A 102 -15.90 3.24 -8.06
CA ASN A 102 -16.78 2.56 -7.10
C ASN A 102 -16.05 2.07 -5.84
N LEU A 103 -14.75 2.29 -5.70
CA LEU A 103 -14.02 1.93 -4.49
C LEU A 103 -14.33 2.87 -3.33
N ALA A 104 -14.13 2.43 -2.10
CA ALA A 104 -14.38 3.23 -0.90
C ALA A 104 -13.36 4.37 -0.71
N CYS A 105 -12.13 4.20 -1.20
CA CYS A 105 -11.10 5.25 -1.19
C CYS A 105 -11.38 6.35 -2.22
N SER A 106 -10.62 7.45 -2.18
CA SER A 106 -10.80 8.61 -3.09
C SER A 106 -10.01 8.49 -4.38
N ARG A 107 -8.85 7.82 -4.35
CA ARG A 107 -7.89 7.74 -5.45
C ARG A 107 -7.38 6.33 -5.68
N VAL A 108 -7.02 6.05 -6.93
CA VAL A 108 -6.16 4.91 -7.29
C VAL A 108 -4.86 5.45 -7.87
N ILE A 109 -3.74 5.04 -7.28
CA ILE A 109 -2.40 5.36 -7.74
C ILE A 109 -1.88 4.14 -8.49
N HIS A 110 -1.81 4.23 -9.82
CA HIS A 110 -1.32 3.15 -10.67
C HIS A 110 0.20 3.25 -10.79
N THR A 111 0.91 2.21 -10.40
CA THR A 111 2.37 2.13 -10.57
C THR A 111 2.75 0.84 -11.28
N VAL A 112 3.90 0.84 -11.95
CA VAL A 112 4.42 -0.32 -12.64
C VAL A 112 5.76 -0.70 -12.04
N GLY A 113 5.79 -1.79 -11.31
CA GLY A 113 7.06 -2.36 -10.82
C GLY A 113 7.81 -3.12 -11.92
N PRO A 114 9.08 -3.46 -11.69
CA PRO A 114 9.89 -4.21 -12.65
C PRO A 114 9.55 -5.69 -12.68
N TYR A 115 9.84 -6.36 -13.81
CA TYR A 115 10.10 -7.79 -13.81
C TYR A 115 11.40 -8.08 -13.08
N PHE A 116 11.41 -9.08 -12.23
CA PHE A 116 12.64 -9.45 -11.53
C PHE A 116 13.63 -10.15 -12.47
N SER A 117 14.87 -9.66 -12.48
CA SER A 117 16.01 -10.29 -13.15
C SER A 117 17.15 -10.58 -12.17
N SER A 118 17.60 -9.56 -11.45
CA SER A 118 18.48 -9.64 -10.30
C SER A 118 18.18 -8.47 -9.36
N ARG A 119 18.68 -8.53 -8.12
CA ARG A 119 18.52 -7.44 -7.16
C ARG A 119 19.08 -6.12 -7.71
N GLU A 120 20.31 -6.14 -8.21
CA GLU A 120 21.01 -4.95 -8.69
C GLU A 120 20.30 -4.26 -9.86
N GLN A 121 19.68 -5.06 -10.74
CA GLN A 121 18.99 -4.53 -11.94
C GLN A 121 17.56 -4.09 -11.65
N SER A 122 16.86 -4.79 -10.76
CA SER A 122 15.41 -4.61 -10.55
C SER A 122 15.10 -3.70 -9.37
N GLU A 123 15.92 -3.67 -8.31
CA GLU A 123 15.65 -2.90 -7.09
C GLU A 123 15.51 -1.39 -7.35
N PRO A 124 16.34 -0.73 -8.19
CA PRO A 124 16.16 0.71 -8.46
C PRO A 124 14.79 1.06 -9.04
N ALA A 125 14.26 0.22 -9.93
CA ALA A 125 12.94 0.45 -10.53
C ALA A 125 11.79 0.13 -9.54
N LEU A 126 11.94 -0.86 -8.66
CA LEU A 126 10.97 -1.12 -7.59
C LEU A 126 10.93 0.03 -6.59
N ARG A 127 12.08 0.50 -6.14
CA ARG A 127 12.18 1.67 -5.25
C ARG A 127 11.54 2.89 -5.87
N SER A 128 11.81 3.14 -7.15
CA SER A 128 11.20 4.26 -7.90
C SER A 128 9.68 4.12 -7.98
N ALA A 129 9.14 2.91 -8.22
CA ALA A 129 7.70 2.68 -8.24
C ALA A 129 7.03 2.96 -6.90
N VAL A 130 7.66 2.55 -5.79
CA VAL A 130 7.17 2.84 -4.44
C VAL A 130 7.27 4.33 -4.14
N ASP A 131 8.43 4.94 -4.37
CA ASP A 131 8.68 6.36 -4.09
C ASP A 131 7.72 7.27 -4.87
N ASN A 132 7.58 7.05 -6.18
CA ASN A 132 6.65 7.80 -7.02
C ASN A 132 5.18 7.58 -6.59
N SER A 133 4.83 6.39 -6.08
CA SER A 133 3.47 6.16 -5.56
C SER A 133 3.20 6.97 -4.29
N LEU A 134 4.16 7.01 -3.38
CA LEU A 134 4.04 7.79 -2.14
C LEU A 134 4.08 9.31 -2.45
N SER A 135 4.97 9.75 -3.34
CA SER A 135 5.04 11.15 -3.78
C SER A 135 3.74 11.58 -4.47
N ALA A 136 3.14 10.74 -5.31
CA ALA A 136 1.84 11.03 -5.92
C ALA A 136 0.72 11.18 -4.89
N ALA A 137 0.74 10.40 -3.79
CA ALA A 137 -0.19 10.56 -2.68
C ALA A 137 0.07 11.88 -1.91
N GLU A 138 1.33 12.25 -1.74
CA GLU A 138 1.73 13.52 -1.12
C GLU A 138 1.31 14.73 -1.95
N ASP A 139 1.48 14.68 -3.27
CA ASP A 139 1.08 15.73 -4.21
C ASP A 139 -0.45 15.96 -4.20
N GLU A 140 -1.24 14.90 -4.02
CA GLU A 140 -2.70 14.94 -3.82
C GLU A 140 -3.08 15.34 -2.37
N ASN A 141 -2.08 15.63 -1.50
CA ASN A 141 -2.26 15.96 -0.09
C ASN A 141 -3.09 14.92 0.69
N LEU A 142 -2.85 13.63 0.41
CA LEU A 142 -3.51 12.52 1.08
C LEU A 142 -2.84 12.19 2.42
N SER A 143 -3.62 11.69 3.37
CA SER A 143 -3.14 11.32 4.70
C SER A 143 -2.89 9.84 4.88
N SER A 144 -3.49 9.00 4.02
CA SER A 144 -3.40 7.55 4.10
C SER A 144 -3.33 6.91 2.71
N VAL A 145 -2.51 5.86 2.60
CA VAL A 145 -2.35 5.08 1.36
C VAL A 145 -2.15 3.60 1.68
N CYS A 146 -2.72 2.72 0.87
CA CYS A 146 -2.50 1.28 0.98
C CYS A 146 -1.81 0.73 -0.27
N LEU A 147 -0.71 0.02 -0.08
CA LEU A 147 0.09 -0.60 -1.14
C LEU A 147 -0.07 -2.13 -1.14
N PRO A 148 -0.09 -2.78 -2.31
CA PRO A 148 0.13 -4.22 -2.40
C PRO A 148 1.63 -4.54 -2.40
N ALA A 149 1.99 -5.84 -2.37
CA ALA A 149 3.35 -6.29 -2.63
C ALA A 149 3.67 -6.15 -4.13
N ILE A 150 4.21 -4.99 -4.52
CA ILE A 150 4.49 -4.64 -5.93
C ILE A 150 5.50 -5.63 -6.53
N SER A 151 5.26 -6.09 -7.76
CA SER A 151 6.10 -7.01 -8.55
C SER A 151 6.19 -8.45 -8.03
N THR A 152 5.64 -8.82 -6.89
CA THR A 152 5.82 -10.16 -6.29
C THR A 152 4.96 -11.26 -6.91
N GLY A 153 3.95 -10.90 -7.71
CA GLY A 153 3.12 -11.85 -8.47
C GLY A 153 3.82 -12.33 -9.74
N VAL A 154 3.18 -12.14 -10.90
CA VAL A 154 3.69 -12.61 -12.20
C VAL A 154 5.02 -12.00 -12.64
N TYR A 155 5.45 -10.89 -12.01
CA TYR A 155 6.75 -10.27 -12.27
C TYR A 155 7.89 -10.93 -11.48
N GLY A 156 7.58 -11.88 -10.57
CA GLY A 156 8.50 -12.81 -9.95
C GLY A 156 9.51 -12.18 -8.97
N TYR A 157 9.24 -10.99 -8.46
CA TYR A 157 10.13 -10.36 -7.48
C TYR A 157 10.05 -11.15 -6.15
N PRO A 158 11.17 -11.57 -5.53
CA PRO A 158 11.15 -12.25 -4.24
C PRO A 158 10.53 -11.36 -3.14
N HIS A 159 9.61 -11.93 -2.36
CA HIS A 159 8.83 -11.17 -1.37
C HIS A 159 9.70 -10.49 -0.32
N SER A 160 10.73 -11.17 0.22
CA SER A 160 11.66 -10.60 1.19
C SER A 160 12.39 -9.37 0.64
N LEU A 161 12.93 -9.47 -0.59
CA LEU A 161 13.62 -8.34 -1.22
C LEU A 161 12.66 -7.18 -1.56
N ALA A 162 11.42 -7.51 -1.93
CA ALA A 162 10.39 -6.49 -2.18
C ALA A 162 9.99 -5.78 -0.88
N ALA A 163 9.87 -6.52 0.23
CA ALA A 163 9.59 -5.99 1.55
C ALA A 163 10.72 -5.03 1.99
N ASP A 164 11.98 -5.47 1.93
CA ASP A 164 13.14 -4.65 2.29
C ASP A 164 13.15 -3.32 1.54
N ALA A 165 13.03 -3.37 0.20
CA ALA A 165 13.08 -2.18 -0.64
C ALA A 165 11.88 -1.25 -0.39
N THR A 166 10.67 -1.81 -0.20
CA THR A 166 9.44 -1.03 0.01
C THR A 166 9.41 -0.36 1.37
N LEU A 167 9.75 -1.10 2.43
CA LEU A 167 9.75 -0.58 3.81
C LEU A 167 10.84 0.47 4.01
N ASP A 168 12.01 0.29 3.40
CA ASP A 168 13.07 1.29 3.45
C ASP A 168 12.63 2.61 2.82
N VAL A 169 12.01 2.59 1.63
CA VAL A 169 11.45 3.79 0.98
C VAL A 169 10.33 4.41 1.81
N ALA A 170 9.41 3.60 2.34
CA ALA A 170 8.27 4.10 3.11
C ALA A 170 8.70 4.72 4.44
N SER A 171 9.71 4.15 5.11
CA SER A 171 10.21 4.64 6.39
C SER A 171 10.95 5.99 6.31
N GLN A 172 11.38 6.37 5.12
CA GLN A 172 12.14 7.61 4.86
C GLN A 172 11.24 8.82 4.55
N ARG A 173 9.90 8.67 4.57
CA ARG A 173 9.02 9.84 4.39
C ARG A 173 9.26 10.87 5.50
N PRO A 174 9.48 12.16 5.12
CA PRO A 174 9.81 13.20 6.08
C PRO A 174 8.62 13.54 6.99
N GLU A 175 8.89 14.18 8.13
CA GLU A 175 7.86 14.65 9.04
C GLU A 175 6.87 15.61 8.33
N SER A 176 7.36 16.42 7.39
CA SER A 176 6.56 17.35 6.60
C SER A 176 5.61 16.69 5.60
N SER A 177 5.77 15.41 5.32
CA SER A 177 4.85 14.67 4.43
C SER A 177 3.44 14.67 5.01
N PRO A 178 2.39 14.93 4.19
CA PRO A 178 1.00 14.82 4.62
C PRO A 178 0.59 13.38 4.96
N LEU A 179 1.29 12.36 4.42
CA LEU A 179 1.02 10.96 4.71
C LEU A 179 1.28 10.67 6.19
N ALA A 180 0.20 10.41 6.94
CA ALA A 180 0.25 9.97 8.32
C ALA A 180 0.31 8.45 8.44
N GLN A 181 -0.33 7.74 7.51
CA GLN A 181 -0.48 6.29 7.54
C GLN A 181 -0.14 5.66 6.18
N ILE A 182 0.71 4.63 6.21
CA ILE A 182 1.07 3.81 5.04
C ILE A 182 0.74 2.36 5.37
N HIS A 183 -0.19 1.78 4.64
CA HIS A 183 -0.68 0.42 4.83
C HIS A 183 -0.13 -0.51 3.75
N PHE A 184 0.08 -1.78 4.08
CA PHE A 184 0.49 -2.83 3.16
C PHE A 184 -0.51 -3.97 3.22
N ALA A 185 -1.21 -4.27 2.13
CA ALA A 185 -2.19 -5.34 2.03
C ALA A 185 -1.57 -6.59 1.42
N LEU A 186 -1.41 -7.65 2.23
CA LEU A 186 -0.75 -8.90 1.83
C LEU A 186 -1.74 -10.07 1.81
N MET A 187 -1.64 -10.90 0.78
CA MET A 187 -2.56 -12.02 0.57
C MET A 187 -2.06 -13.33 1.21
N GLY A 188 -0.77 -13.63 1.06
CA GLY A 188 -0.17 -14.88 1.51
C GLY A 188 0.32 -14.84 2.94
N GLU A 189 0.26 -15.97 3.66
CA GLU A 189 0.77 -16.07 5.03
C GLU A 189 2.30 -15.97 5.07
N SER A 190 3.00 -16.58 4.10
CA SER A 190 4.45 -16.45 3.95
C SER A 190 4.86 -15.00 3.66
N ASP A 191 4.07 -14.28 2.84
CA ASP A 191 4.34 -12.89 2.51
C ASP A 191 4.31 -12.00 3.75
N VAL A 192 3.28 -12.20 4.59
CA VAL A 192 3.13 -11.48 5.87
C VAL A 192 4.32 -11.73 6.79
N HIS A 193 4.78 -12.98 6.91
CA HIS A 193 5.95 -13.31 7.73
C HIS A 193 7.22 -12.63 7.23
N GLU A 194 7.46 -12.63 5.92
CA GLU A 194 8.64 -11.98 5.32
C GLU A 194 8.59 -10.46 5.50
N TRP A 195 7.42 -9.85 5.35
CA TRP A 195 7.25 -8.41 5.54
C TRP A 195 7.40 -7.98 7.00
N ILE A 196 6.87 -8.75 7.96
CA ILE A 196 7.06 -8.50 9.39
C ILE A 196 8.54 -8.64 9.76
N ALA A 197 9.21 -9.70 9.27
CA ALA A 197 10.63 -9.91 9.52
C ALA A 197 11.49 -8.77 8.94
N ALA A 198 11.18 -8.28 7.74
CA ALA A 198 11.85 -7.14 7.14
C ALA A 198 11.62 -5.85 7.94
N ALA A 199 10.38 -5.60 8.41
CA ALA A 199 10.07 -4.44 9.24
C ALA A 199 10.78 -4.48 10.59
N ASP A 200 10.81 -5.63 11.26
CA ASP A 200 11.51 -5.82 12.54
C ASP A 200 13.05 -5.62 12.41
N ASN A 201 13.61 -5.87 11.22
CA ASN A 201 15.02 -5.66 10.91
C ASN A 201 15.33 -4.23 10.39
N THR A 202 14.33 -3.41 10.09
CA THR A 202 14.53 -2.05 9.61
C THR A 202 14.77 -1.11 10.79
N SER A 203 15.98 -0.58 10.92
CA SER A 203 16.41 0.21 12.10
C SER A 203 15.62 1.51 12.32
N SER A 204 15.04 2.08 11.26
CA SER A 204 14.19 3.28 11.30
C SER A 204 12.74 3.01 11.70
N LEU A 205 12.37 1.73 11.92
CA LEU A 205 11.04 1.32 12.33
C LEU A 205 11.03 0.84 13.77
N LYS A 206 10.03 1.26 14.53
CA LYS A 206 9.77 0.77 15.89
C LYS A 206 8.40 0.13 15.90
N ARG A 207 8.33 -1.15 16.28
CA ARG A 207 7.07 -1.87 16.43
C ARG A 207 6.24 -1.21 17.53
N VAL A 208 4.97 -0.94 17.23
CA VAL A 208 4.00 -0.50 18.24
C VAL A 208 3.53 -1.75 18.98
N ASN A 209 3.87 -1.85 20.28
CA ASN A 209 3.29 -2.90 21.12
C ASN A 209 1.82 -2.55 21.28
N GLU A 210 0.92 -3.48 20.96
CA GLU A 210 -0.44 -3.40 21.44
C GLU A 210 -0.35 -3.43 22.96
N ASP A 211 -0.74 -2.35 23.64
CA ASP A 211 -0.97 -2.37 25.07
C ASP A 211 -1.98 -3.48 25.31
N GLN A 212 -1.61 -4.42 26.20
CA GLN A 212 -2.43 -5.57 26.58
C GLN A 212 -3.84 -5.07 26.87
N GLU A 213 -4.81 -5.44 26.04
CA GLU A 213 -6.20 -5.27 26.42
C GLU A 213 -6.38 -5.89 27.80
N ASP A 214 -6.76 -5.04 28.71
CA ASP A 214 -7.09 -5.23 30.10
C ASP A 214 -7.69 -6.63 30.37
N GLU A 215 -6.89 -7.58 30.85
CA GLU A 215 -7.40 -8.74 31.56
C GLU A 215 -7.93 -8.27 32.93
N GLY A 216 -8.87 -7.33 32.87
CA GLY A 216 -9.54 -6.71 33.98
C GLY A 216 -10.89 -7.32 34.25
N ASN A 217 -10.90 -8.19 35.25
CA ASN A 217 -12.06 -8.43 36.10
C ASN A 217 -12.91 -9.66 35.84
N HIS A 218 -12.39 -10.83 36.16
CA HIS A 218 -13.23 -11.87 36.74
C HIS A 218 -13.40 -11.54 38.21
N GLY A 219 -14.34 -10.64 38.49
CA GLY A 219 -14.84 -10.37 39.82
C GLY A 219 -15.41 -11.64 40.48
N ASN A 220 -14.73 -12.06 41.48
CA ASN A 220 -15.15 -13.07 42.47
C ASN A 220 -16.49 -12.64 43.06
N VAL A 221 -17.55 -13.38 42.78
CA VAL A 221 -18.82 -13.32 43.56
C VAL A 221 -18.90 -14.56 44.44
N SER A 222 -18.63 -14.33 45.68
CA SER A 222 -18.94 -15.23 46.79
C SER A 222 -20.45 -15.27 47.05
#